data_f2612e7032db1cea692f681f468e70f7
#
_entry.id   f2612e7032db1cea692f681f468e70f7
#
_cell.length_a   1.000
_cell.length_b   1.000
_cell.length_c   1.000
_cell.angle_alpha   90.00
_cell.angle_beta   90.00
_cell.angle_gamma   90.00
#
_symmetry.space_group_name_H-M   'P 1'
#
loop_
_entity.id
_entity.type
_entity.pdbx_description
1 polymer ?
#
loop_
_entity_poly.entity_id
_entity_poly.type
_entity_poly.pdbx_seq_one_letter_code
_entity_poly.pdbx_strand_id
1 'polypeptide(L)'
;MIKEVLIVEGKMDVRAVARAVEADCIITDGYRLAPKTISSIRDAYKRRGIIILTDPDPAGERIRRFLSKKFPEAKHAFVPKEDATANDDIGVEQASPEAIRAALEKVRTLN
;
A
#
# COMPACT_ATOMS: atom_id res chain seq x y z
N MET A 1 14.17 0.99 -9.66
CA MET A 1 13.15 1.65 -8.82
C MET A 1 11.77 1.50 -9.42
N ILE A 2 10.79 1.20 -8.58
CA ILE A 2 9.40 1.14 -9.02
C ILE A 2 8.93 2.55 -9.39
N LYS A 3 8.27 2.69 -10.54
CA LYS A 3 7.81 3.99 -11.04
C LYS A 3 6.72 4.58 -10.16
N GLU A 4 5.74 3.76 -9.78
CA GLU A 4 4.62 4.21 -8.99
C GLU A 4 5.02 4.50 -7.54
N VAL A 5 4.26 5.36 -6.88
CA VAL A 5 4.41 5.61 -5.44
C VAL A 5 3.50 4.62 -4.70
N LEU A 6 4.04 3.94 -3.71
CA LEU A 6 3.28 2.99 -2.91
C LEU A 6 2.56 3.73 -1.78
N ILE A 7 1.29 3.39 -1.59
CA ILE A 7 0.48 3.95 -0.50
C ILE A 7 0.35 2.88 0.56
N VAL A 8 0.93 3.14 1.73
CA VAL A 8 0.97 2.21 2.86
C VAL A 8 0.44 2.90 4.12
N GLU A 9 0.24 2.14 5.19
CA GLU A 9 -0.45 2.68 6.38
C GLU A 9 0.48 3.34 7.39
N GLY A 10 1.71 2.83 7.56
CA GLY A 10 2.61 3.33 8.59
C GLY A 10 4.09 3.20 8.24
N LYS A 11 4.92 3.72 9.16
CA LYS A 11 6.38 3.75 8.99
C LYS A 11 7.01 2.35 8.91
N MET A 12 6.44 1.40 9.65
CA MET A 12 6.96 0.04 9.65
C MET A 12 6.71 -0.66 8.31
N ASP A 13 5.62 -0.28 7.64
CA ASP A 13 5.35 -0.78 6.30
C ASP A 13 6.37 -0.25 5.29
N VAL A 14 6.75 1.03 5.44
CA VAL A 14 7.80 1.62 4.59
C VAL A 14 9.11 0.85 4.75
N ARG A 15 9.46 0.47 5.98
CA ARG A 15 10.67 -0.32 6.24
C ARG A 15 10.59 -1.71 5.62
N ALA A 16 9.41 -2.34 5.71
CA ALA A 16 9.21 -3.66 5.10
C ALA A 16 9.35 -3.58 3.58
N VAL A 17 8.76 -2.55 2.97
CA VAL A 17 8.89 -2.32 1.53
C VAL A 17 10.36 -2.10 1.15
N ALA A 18 11.08 -1.29 1.92
CA ALA A 18 12.49 -0.98 1.61
C ALA A 18 13.38 -2.22 1.63
N ARG A 19 13.04 -3.22 2.43
CA ARG A 19 13.78 -4.49 2.42
C ARG A 19 13.48 -5.34 1.18
N ALA A 20 12.39 -5.05 0.50
CA ALA A 20 11.95 -5.83 -0.66
C ALA A 20 12.34 -5.18 -1.98
N VAL A 21 12.12 -3.88 -2.12
CA VAL A 21 12.28 -3.15 -3.38
C VAL A 21 12.69 -1.70 -3.10
N GLU A 22 13.17 -1.04 -4.14
CA GLU A 22 13.41 0.39 -4.10
C GLU A 22 12.14 1.10 -4.62
N ALA A 23 11.46 1.82 -3.74
CA ALA A 23 10.21 2.51 -4.07
C ALA A 23 9.99 3.67 -3.11
N ASP A 24 9.30 4.70 -3.62
CA ASP A 24 8.84 5.80 -2.78
C ASP A 24 7.47 5.45 -2.20
N CYS A 25 7.23 5.86 -0.97
CA CYS A 25 5.98 5.57 -0.27
C CYS A 25 5.34 6.84 0.28
N ILE A 26 4.01 6.82 0.38
CA ILE A 26 3.24 7.80 1.14
C ILE A 26 2.50 7.04 2.21
N ILE A 27 2.54 7.55 3.45
CA ILE A 27 1.90 6.92 4.61
C ILE A 27 0.52 7.56 4.81
N THR A 28 -0.52 6.73 4.97
CA THR A 28 -1.86 7.24 5.25
C THR A 28 -2.05 7.63 6.71
N ASP A 29 -1.31 7.01 7.60
CA ASP A 29 -1.40 7.23 9.05
C ASP A 29 -2.81 6.96 9.57
N GLY A 30 -3.32 5.79 9.25
CA GLY A 30 -4.66 5.38 9.61
C GLY A 30 -5.67 5.68 8.51
N TYR A 31 -6.95 5.35 8.75
CA TYR A 31 -7.99 5.50 7.74
C TYR A 31 -8.56 6.92 7.66
N ARG A 32 -8.21 7.77 8.62
CA ARG A 32 -8.66 9.17 8.64
C ARG A 32 -7.64 10.03 7.92
N LEU A 33 -7.76 10.04 6.61
CA LEU A 33 -6.78 10.68 5.74
C LEU A 33 -6.90 12.20 5.79
N ALA A 34 -5.83 12.86 6.24
CA ALA A 34 -5.79 14.33 6.26
C ALA A 34 -5.83 14.89 4.83
N PRO A 35 -6.42 16.08 4.64
CA PRO A 35 -6.46 16.70 3.30
C PRO A 35 -5.08 16.84 2.67
N LYS A 36 -4.06 17.13 3.45
CA LYS A 36 -2.68 17.24 2.96
C LYS A 36 -2.17 15.90 2.41
N THR A 37 -2.48 14.81 3.11
CA THR A 37 -2.11 13.47 2.65
C THR A 37 -2.83 13.12 1.36
N ILE A 38 -4.13 13.39 1.27
CA ILE A 38 -4.89 13.15 0.05
C ILE A 38 -4.31 13.95 -1.12
N SER A 39 -3.93 15.21 -0.88
CA SER A 39 -3.32 16.06 -1.90
C SER A 39 -2.01 15.47 -2.41
N SER A 40 -1.16 14.95 -1.50
CA SER A 40 0.10 14.31 -1.87
C SER A 40 -0.14 13.04 -2.70
N ILE A 41 -1.12 12.25 -2.30
CA ILE A 41 -1.48 11.03 -3.05
C ILE A 41 -1.98 11.40 -4.44
N ARG A 42 -2.81 12.44 -4.56
CA ARG A 42 -3.33 12.90 -5.84
C ARG A 42 -2.21 13.34 -6.78
N ASP A 43 -1.23 14.08 -6.27
CA ASP A 43 -0.07 14.48 -7.07
C ASP A 43 0.70 13.26 -7.58
N ALA A 44 0.96 12.31 -6.70
CA ALA A 44 1.65 11.08 -7.09
C ALA A 44 0.84 10.30 -8.13
N TYR A 45 -0.46 10.20 -7.92
CA TYR A 45 -1.37 9.50 -8.82
C TYR A 45 -1.30 10.08 -10.24
N LYS A 46 -1.32 11.42 -10.34
CA LYS A 46 -1.29 12.10 -11.64
C LYS A 46 0.06 12.02 -12.33
N ARG A 47 1.15 12.08 -11.55
CA ARG A 47 2.50 12.15 -12.13
C ARG A 47 3.13 10.80 -12.38
N ARG A 48 2.90 9.85 -11.48
CA ARG A 48 3.63 8.58 -11.51
C ARG A 48 2.72 7.36 -11.48
N GLY A 49 1.49 7.53 -11.05
CA GLY A 49 0.63 6.41 -10.69
C GLY A 49 0.89 5.99 -9.25
N ILE A 50 -0.06 5.28 -8.68
CA ILE A 50 0.06 4.79 -7.30
C ILE A 50 -0.25 3.30 -7.24
N ILE A 51 0.35 2.63 -6.27
CA ILE A 51 0.04 1.24 -5.91
C ILE A 51 -0.42 1.25 -4.47
N ILE A 52 -1.64 0.82 -4.21
CA ILE A 52 -2.19 0.74 -2.87
C ILE A 52 -1.79 -0.60 -2.26
N LEU A 53 -1.10 -0.56 -1.13
CA LEU A 53 -0.59 -1.74 -0.43
C LEU A 53 -0.95 -1.58 1.06
N THR A 54 -2.19 -1.92 1.39
CA THR A 54 -2.70 -1.84 2.76
C THR A 54 -2.73 -3.22 3.40
N ASP A 55 -2.90 -3.25 4.73
CA ASP A 55 -2.93 -4.49 5.48
C ASP A 55 -4.14 -5.33 5.10
N PRO A 56 -4.01 -6.66 5.10
CA PRO A 56 -5.14 -7.56 4.79
C PRO A 56 -6.04 -7.76 6.02
N ASP A 57 -6.59 -6.65 6.52
CA ASP A 57 -7.50 -6.61 7.66
C ASP A 57 -8.65 -5.62 7.37
N PRO A 58 -9.70 -5.59 8.20
CA PRO A 58 -10.84 -4.71 7.93
C PRO A 58 -10.47 -3.22 7.81
N ALA A 59 -9.53 -2.75 8.62
CA ALA A 59 -9.09 -1.35 8.56
C ALA A 59 -8.39 -1.06 7.23
N GLY A 60 -7.48 -1.94 6.82
CA GLY A 60 -6.76 -1.81 5.55
C GLY A 60 -7.69 -1.86 4.35
N GLU A 61 -8.67 -2.75 4.38
CA GLU A 61 -9.66 -2.84 3.30
C GLU A 61 -10.52 -1.58 3.21
N ARG A 62 -10.82 -0.95 4.33
CA ARG A 62 -11.57 0.30 4.35
C ARG A 62 -10.78 1.43 3.70
N ILE A 63 -9.50 1.53 4.00
CA ILE A 63 -8.61 2.52 3.38
C ILE A 63 -8.54 2.28 1.88
N ARG A 64 -8.35 1.03 1.48
CA ARG A 64 -8.27 0.65 0.06
C ARG A 64 -9.54 1.05 -0.70
N ARG A 65 -10.71 0.76 -0.14
CA ARG A 65 -11.97 1.13 -0.78
C ARG A 65 -12.12 2.64 -0.94
N PHE A 66 -11.76 3.39 0.10
CA PHE A 66 -11.84 4.84 0.05
C PHE A 66 -10.93 5.39 -1.06
N LEU A 67 -9.70 4.92 -1.10
CA LEU A 67 -8.73 5.38 -2.10
C LEU A 67 -9.12 4.94 -3.51
N SER A 68 -9.69 3.75 -3.66
CA SER A 68 -10.14 3.25 -4.97
C SER A 68 -11.22 4.14 -5.57
N LYS A 69 -12.11 4.65 -4.75
CA LYS A 69 -13.17 5.54 -5.23
C LYS A 69 -12.63 6.90 -5.68
N LYS A 70 -11.63 7.40 -4.97
CA LYS A 70 -11.00 8.69 -5.32
C LYS A 70 -10.05 8.56 -6.51
N PHE A 71 -9.38 7.43 -6.62
CA PHE A 71 -8.34 7.20 -7.62
C PHE A 71 -8.61 5.89 -8.36
N PRO A 72 -9.58 5.93 -9.30
CA PRO A 72 -10.08 4.68 -9.91
C PRO A 72 -9.05 3.93 -10.75
N GLU A 73 -7.98 4.58 -11.21
CA GLU A 73 -6.95 3.91 -11.98
C GLU A 73 -5.75 3.52 -11.13
N ALA A 74 -5.86 3.64 -9.80
CA ALA A 74 -4.85 3.16 -8.89
C ALA A 74 -4.65 1.67 -9.08
N LYS A 75 -3.40 1.23 -8.99
CA LYS A 75 -3.07 -0.19 -8.97
C LYS A 75 -3.12 -0.70 -7.53
N HIS A 76 -3.31 -2.00 -7.40
CA HIS A 76 -3.45 -2.64 -6.10
C HIS A 76 -2.51 -3.82 -5.97
N ALA A 77 -1.79 -3.87 -4.86
CA ALA A 77 -1.01 -5.03 -4.47
C ALA A 77 -1.65 -5.64 -3.24
N PHE A 78 -1.68 -6.96 -3.18
CA PHE A 78 -2.30 -7.71 -2.09
C PHE A 78 -1.29 -8.68 -1.51
N VAL A 79 -0.99 -8.52 -0.21
CA VAL A 79 -0.24 -9.53 0.53
C VAL A 79 -1.28 -10.44 1.18
N PRO A 80 -1.28 -11.75 0.90
CA PRO A 80 -2.22 -12.67 1.55
C PRO A 80 -2.09 -12.58 3.06
N LYS A 81 -3.20 -12.76 3.77
CA LYS A 81 -3.23 -12.67 5.22
C LYS A 81 -2.22 -13.58 5.88
N GLU A 82 -2.10 -14.81 5.40
CA GLU A 82 -1.14 -15.79 5.93
C GLU A 82 0.31 -15.33 5.81
N ASP A 83 0.63 -14.51 4.80
CA ASP A 83 1.98 -13.97 4.58
C ASP A 83 2.23 -12.68 5.37
N ALA A 84 1.18 -12.12 5.96
CA ALA A 84 1.24 -10.84 6.68
C ALA A 84 0.89 -11.01 8.16
N THR A 85 1.00 -12.23 8.70
CA THR A 85 0.67 -12.52 10.09
C THR A 85 1.90 -13.02 10.83
N ALA A 86 2.20 -12.42 11.99
CA ALA A 86 3.24 -12.89 12.89
C ALA A 86 2.86 -12.51 14.31
N ASN A 87 3.00 -13.45 15.25
CA ASN A 87 2.73 -13.20 16.68
C ASN A 87 1.34 -12.58 16.92
N ASP A 88 0.33 -13.07 16.20
CA ASP A 88 -1.05 -12.60 16.26
C ASP A 88 -1.28 -11.19 15.70
N ASP A 89 -0.23 -10.54 15.19
CA ASP A 89 -0.36 -9.27 14.50
C ASP A 89 -0.50 -9.48 13.00
N ILE A 90 -1.35 -8.66 12.38
CA ILE A 90 -1.56 -8.70 10.93
C ILE A 90 -1.13 -7.35 10.36
N GLY A 91 -0.27 -7.38 9.35
CA GLY A 91 0.13 -6.16 8.67
C GLY A 91 1.21 -6.43 7.64
N VAL A 92 1.32 -5.52 6.68
CA VAL A 92 2.38 -5.56 5.66
C VAL A 92 3.77 -5.58 6.32
N GLU A 93 3.91 -4.93 7.48
CA GLU A 93 5.18 -4.92 8.22
C GLU A 93 5.64 -6.32 8.65
N GLN A 94 4.73 -7.29 8.74
CA GLN A 94 5.04 -8.66 9.10
C GLN A 94 5.44 -9.52 7.90
N ALA A 95 5.26 -9.01 6.68
CA ALA A 95 5.52 -9.79 5.47
C ALA A 95 7.00 -9.86 5.16
N SER A 96 7.44 -10.99 4.61
CA SER A 96 8.81 -11.15 4.14
C SER A 96 9.05 -10.30 2.88
N PRO A 97 10.32 -9.97 2.58
CA PRO A 97 10.64 -9.31 1.32
C PRO A 97 10.12 -10.08 0.11
N GLU A 98 10.19 -11.40 0.13
CA GLU A 98 9.71 -12.25 -0.95
C GLU A 98 8.20 -12.11 -1.17
N ALA A 99 7.43 -12.07 -0.07
CA ALA A 99 5.98 -11.92 -0.14
C ALA A 99 5.60 -10.55 -0.71
N ILE A 100 6.32 -9.50 -0.31
CA ILE A 100 6.07 -8.16 -0.82
C ILE A 100 6.40 -8.08 -2.31
N ARG A 101 7.55 -8.63 -2.71
CA ARG A 101 7.92 -8.67 -4.13
C ARG A 101 6.90 -9.42 -4.97
N ALA A 102 6.42 -10.57 -4.47
CA ALA A 102 5.40 -11.35 -5.17
C ALA A 102 4.10 -10.56 -5.33
N ALA A 103 3.68 -9.83 -4.29
CA ALA A 103 2.49 -8.99 -4.35
C ALA A 103 2.64 -7.88 -5.40
N LEU A 104 3.82 -7.26 -5.46
CA LEU A 104 4.08 -6.18 -6.41
C LEU A 104 4.18 -6.68 -7.87
N GLU A 105 4.59 -7.93 -8.08
CA GLU A 105 4.60 -8.52 -9.42
C GLU A 105 3.19 -8.76 -9.95
N LYS A 106 2.20 -8.88 -9.08
CA LYS A 106 0.81 -9.18 -9.45
C LYS A 106 -0.11 -7.96 -9.37
N VAL A 107 0.45 -6.75 -9.36
CA VAL A 107 -0.38 -5.54 -9.25
C VAL A 107 -1.39 -5.47 -10.39
N ARG A 108 -2.56 -4.93 -10.09
CA ARG A 108 -3.65 -4.81 -11.05
C ARG A 108 -4.56 -3.65 -10.66
N THR A 109 -5.32 -3.14 -11.63
CA THR A 109 -6.42 -2.23 -11.35
C THR A 109 -7.65 -3.04 -10.94
N LEU A 110 -8.60 -2.41 -10.24
CA LEU A 110 -9.84 -3.07 -9.81
C LEU A 110 -11.02 -2.76 -10.72
N ASN A 111 -10.81 -2.03 -11.79
CA ASN A 111 -11.89 -1.73 -12.75
C ASN A 111 -11.99 -2.82 -13.80
#